data_b7a9a47bd49928fd638ef9a2162bdfbb
#
_entry.id   b7a9a47bd49928fd638ef9a2162bdfbb
#
_cell.length_a   1.000
_cell.length_b   1.000
_cell.length_c   1.000
_cell.angle_alpha   90.00
_cell.angle_beta   90.00
_cell.angle_gamma   90.00
#
_symmetry.space_group_name_H-M   'P 1'
#
loop_
_entity.id
_entity.type
_entity.pdbx_description
1 polymer ?
#
loop_
_entity_poly.entity_id
_entity_poly.type
_entity_poly.pdbx_seq_one_letter_code
_entity_poly.pdbx_strand_id
1 'polypeptide(L)'
;VIVSWPQWSGMETAMQEIIDSGIPVVNFDVDVNCTGIYKVTGDNKDMGYQSAKYITDKVGEAAHIVVLDVPSSGSVCELRKEGFYAYLDEIGYDKSNITEYQLNSFAAADAQSAMADILEANPQIDAIFSMDDETSIGTLNTLVEAGRTDVKAITGGGGCQAYFKMIADETYATYGPASALYSPNMVEDAIETAIKVMNGETVESVVVIPTTIV
;
A
#
# COMPACT_ATOMS: atom_id res chain seq x y z
N VAL A 1 6.99 20.32 -20.14
CA VAL A 1 6.82 19.04 -19.43
C VAL A 1 5.73 19.17 -18.38
N ILE A 2 5.01 18.11 -18.15
CA ILE A 2 3.99 18.02 -17.12
C ILE A 2 4.44 16.96 -16.11
N VAL A 3 4.39 17.28 -14.81
CA VAL A 3 4.48 16.31 -13.71
C VAL A 3 3.07 16.02 -13.25
N SER A 4 2.67 14.75 -13.24
CA SER A 4 1.30 14.34 -12.98
C SER A 4 1.19 13.29 -11.89
N TRP A 5 0.08 13.36 -11.15
CA TRP A 5 -0.35 12.36 -10.18
C TRP A 5 -1.85 12.10 -10.40
N PRO A 6 -2.21 11.22 -11.33
CA PRO A 6 -3.61 10.90 -11.60
C PRO A 6 -4.19 10.07 -10.46
N GLN A 7 -5.43 10.33 -10.12
CA GLN A 7 -6.10 9.57 -9.06
C GLN A 7 -6.59 8.19 -9.50
N TRP A 8 -6.67 7.94 -10.83
CA TRP A 8 -7.10 6.65 -11.40
C TRP A 8 -6.68 6.50 -12.87
N SER A 9 -6.74 5.28 -13.36
CA SER A 9 -6.43 4.90 -14.74
C SER A 9 -7.33 5.55 -15.82
N GLY A 10 -8.49 6.10 -15.46
CA GLY A 10 -9.38 6.78 -16.41
C GLY A 10 -8.83 8.03 -17.07
N MET A 11 -7.68 8.54 -16.63
CA MET A 11 -7.00 9.70 -17.23
C MET A 11 -6.07 9.35 -18.40
N GLU A 12 -5.87 8.08 -18.71
CA GLU A 12 -4.91 7.62 -19.72
C GLU A 12 -5.13 8.26 -21.10
N THR A 13 -6.39 8.39 -21.54
CA THR A 13 -6.71 9.00 -22.84
C THR A 13 -6.23 10.45 -22.91
N ALA A 14 -6.54 11.25 -21.90
CA ALA A 14 -6.14 12.65 -21.86
C ALA A 14 -4.61 12.81 -21.75
N MET A 15 -3.96 11.95 -20.99
CA MET A 15 -2.51 11.93 -20.85
C MET A 15 -1.83 11.53 -22.15
N GLN A 16 -2.37 10.53 -22.86
CA GLN A 16 -1.85 10.13 -24.16
C GLN A 16 -1.99 11.24 -25.21
N GLU A 17 -3.12 11.96 -25.25
CA GLU A 17 -3.29 13.13 -26.13
C GLU A 17 -2.25 14.24 -25.88
N ILE A 18 -1.90 14.47 -24.60
CA ILE A 18 -0.85 15.42 -24.23
C ILE A 18 0.53 14.95 -24.75
N ILE A 19 0.84 13.67 -24.56
CA ILE A 19 2.11 13.08 -25.02
C ILE A 19 2.19 13.14 -26.55
N ASP A 20 1.12 12.78 -27.25
CA ASP A 20 1.04 12.78 -28.71
C ASP A 20 1.16 14.20 -29.31
N SER A 21 0.80 15.23 -28.52
CA SER A 21 1.04 16.63 -28.88
C SER A 21 2.50 17.08 -28.76
N GLY A 22 3.39 16.19 -28.33
CA GLY A 22 4.82 16.46 -28.13
C GLY A 22 5.17 17.05 -26.77
N ILE A 23 4.26 17.03 -25.81
CA ILE A 23 4.51 17.48 -24.43
C ILE A 23 4.93 16.29 -23.57
N PRO A 24 6.18 16.23 -23.06
CA PRO A 24 6.59 15.14 -22.16
C PRO A 24 5.77 15.14 -20.87
N VAL A 25 5.40 13.94 -20.42
CA VAL A 25 4.70 13.73 -19.16
C VAL A 25 5.54 12.84 -18.26
N VAL A 26 5.79 13.28 -17.03
CA VAL A 26 6.37 12.51 -15.95
C VAL A 26 5.27 12.23 -14.94
N ASN A 27 4.90 10.98 -14.82
CA ASN A 27 3.88 10.53 -13.88
C ASN A 27 4.53 9.95 -12.64
N PHE A 28 3.98 10.19 -11.46
CA PHE A 28 4.50 9.57 -10.25
C PHE A 28 3.39 8.90 -9.44
N ASP A 29 3.79 7.90 -8.61
CA ASP A 29 3.00 7.10 -7.70
C ASP A 29 2.04 6.15 -8.43
N VAL A 30 0.88 6.61 -8.85
CA VAL A 30 -0.15 5.77 -9.50
C VAL A 30 0.27 5.36 -10.91
N ASP A 31 0.21 4.08 -11.22
CA ASP A 31 0.54 3.60 -12.56
C ASP A 31 -0.55 3.92 -13.58
N VAL A 32 -0.11 4.40 -14.74
CA VAL A 32 -0.96 4.67 -15.91
C VAL A 32 -0.33 4.06 -17.15
N ASN A 33 -1.16 3.53 -18.03
CA ASN A 33 -0.70 2.82 -19.23
C ASN A 33 -0.72 3.75 -20.46
N CYS A 34 0.30 4.64 -20.53
CA CYS A 34 0.50 5.55 -21.67
C CYS A 34 1.83 5.28 -22.37
N THR A 35 1.82 5.31 -23.71
CA THR A 35 3.05 5.14 -24.50
C THR A 35 3.88 6.41 -24.45
N GLY A 36 5.17 6.31 -24.10
CA GLY A 36 6.08 7.46 -24.05
C GLY A 36 6.02 8.28 -22.77
N ILE A 37 5.29 7.83 -21.76
CA ILE A 37 5.27 8.43 -20.43
C ILE A 37 6.54 8.05 -19.65
N TYR A 38 7.06 8.96 -18.86
CA TYR A 38 8.07 8.67 -17.83
C TYR A 38 7.35 8.38 -16.51
N LYS A 39 7.81 7.36 -15.78
CA LYS A 39 7.18 6.92 -14.53
C LYS A 39 8.18 6.98 -13.37
N VAL A 40 7.75 7.53 -12.25
CA VAL A 40 8.42 7.40 -10.95
C VAL A 40 7.43 6.76 -10.00
N THR A 41 7.65 5.52 -9.63
CA THR A 41 6.67 4.73 -8.87
C THR A 41 7.31 4.10 -7.64
N GLY A 42 6.54 3.89 -6.59
CA GLY A 42 6.94 3.06 -5.48
C GLY A 42 6.83 1.57 -5.83
N ASP A 43 7.65 0.75 -5.19
CA ASP A 43 7.57 -0.70 -5.34
C ASP A 43 6.40 -1.25 -4.51
N ASN A 44 5.17 -1.10 -5.04
CA ASN A 44 3.96 -1.61 -4.39
C ASN A 44 3.97 -3.14 -4.24
N LYS A 45 4.64 -3.84 -5.16
CA LYS A 45 4.78 -5.29 -5.06
C LYS A 45 5.66 -5.68 -3.88
N ASP A 46 6.80 -5.01 -3.72
CA ASP A 46 7.69 -5.25 -2.58
C ASP A 46 7.03 -4.82 -1.26
N MET A 47 6.19 -3.77 -1.25
CA MET A 47 5.39 -3.44 -0.06
C MET A 47 4.53 -4.62 0.42
N GLY A 48 3.84 -5.26 -0.49
CA GLY A 48 3.04 -6.46 -0.17
C GLY A 48 3.90 -7.62 0.29
N TYR A 49 5.01 -7.88 -0.41
CA TYR A 49 5.95 -8.95 -0.08
C TYR A 49 6.55 -8.77 1.32
N GLN A 50 7.06 -7.58 1.65
CA GLN A 50 7.62 -7.26 2.96
C GLN A 50 6.56 -7.31 4.07
N SER A 51 5.33 -6.90 3.77
CA SER A 51 4.21 -7.01 4.71
C SER A 51 3.88 -8.47 5.04
N ALA A 52 3.79 -9.34 4.05
CA ALA A 52 3.56 -10.77 4.26
C ALA A 52 4.68 -11.40 5.08
N LYS A 53 5.92 -11.06 4.75
CA LYS A 53 7.10 -11.53 5.49
C LYS A 53 7.07 -11.06 6.95
N TYR A 54 6.81 -9.78 7.20
CA TYR A 54 6.69 -9.25 8.56
C TYR A 54 5.61 -9.95 9.36
N ILE A 55 4.43 -10.14 8.77
CA ILE A 55 3.31 -10.82 9.42
C ILE A 55 3.71 -12.25 9.80
N THR A 56 4.19 -13.04 8.86
CA THR A 56 4.53 -14.46 9.13
C THR A 56 5.71 -14.62 10.08
N ASP A 57 6.70 -13.72 10.04
CA ASP A 57 7.79 -13.68 11.03
C ASP A 57 7.26 -13.43 12.46
N LYS A 58 6.16 -12.68 12.61
CA LYS A 58 5.55 -12.33 13.90
C LYS A 58 4.59 -13.40 14.44
N VAL A 59 3.74 -13.95 13.58
CA VAL A 59 2.61 -14.80 14.00
C VAL A 59 2.73 -16.25 13.51
N GLY A 60 3.69 -16.55 12.64
CA GLY A 60 3.92 -17.88 12.07
C GLY A 60 3.05 -18.17 10.84
N GLU A 61 3.34 -19.32 10.22
CA GLU A 61 2.79 -19.71 8.91
C GLU A 61 1.40 -20.38 8.98
N ALA A 62 0.86 -20.58 10.18
CA ALA A 62 -0.47 -21.15 10.39
C ALA A 62 -1.49 -20.13 10.91
N ALA A 63 -1.11 -18.85 10.93
CA ALA A 63 -1.92 -17.77 11.47
C ALA A 63 -3.18 -17.51 10.61
N HIS A 64 -4.26 -17.03 11.21
CA HIS A 64 -5.39 -16.46 10.47
C HIS A 64 -5.11 -14.99 10.14
N ILE A 65 -5.02 -14.69 8.86
CA ILE A 65 -4.74 -13.34 8.35
C ILE A 65 -6.01 -12.74 7.73
N VAL A 66 -6.37 -11.55 8.17
CA VAL A 66 -7.40 -10.73 7.50
C VAL A 66 -6.70 -9.75 6.54
N VAL A 67 -7.17 -9.70 5.31
CA VAL A 67 -6.72 -8.77 4.27
C VAL A 67 -7.82 -7.74 4.04
N LEU A 68 -7.46 -6.46 4.15
CA LEU A 68 -8.35 -5.33 3.91
C LEU A 68 -8.03 -4.73 2.54
N ASP A 69 -8.83 -5.08 1.54
CA ASP A 69 -8.65 -4.64 0.14
C ASP A 69 -9.46 -3.38 -0.16
N VAL A 70 -8.91 -2.49 -0.98
CA VAL A 70 -9.60 -1.30 -1.49
C VAL A 70 -9.60 -1.33 -3.02
N PRO A 71 -10.55 -2.03 -3.66
CA PRO A 71 -10.56 -2.21 -5.12
C PRO A 71 -10.60 -0.90 -5.91
N SER A 72 -11.19 0.16 -5.33
CA SER A 72 -11.23 1.49 -5.95
C SER A 72 -9.85 2.16 -6.11
N SER A 73 -8.81 1.66 -5.42
CA SER A 73 -7.44 2.15 -5.57
C SER A 73 -6.73 1.62 -6.82
N GLY A 74 -7.34 0.69 -7.56
CA GLY A 74 -6.81 0.12 -8.80
C GLY A 74 -5.46 -0.58 -8.61
N SER A 75 -4.49 -0.25 -9.45
CA SER A 75 -3.17 -0.92 -9.48
C SER A 75 -2.42 -0.91 -8.15
N VAL A 76 -2.66 0.05 -7.27
CA VAL A 76 -1.98 0.13 -5.97
C VAL A 76 -2.28 -1.11 -5.12
N CYS A 77 -3.57 -1.40 -4.86
CA CYS A 77 -3.93 -2.60 -4.10
C CYS A 77 -3.66 -3.90 -4.86
N GLU A 78 -3.86 -3.91 -6.18
CA GLU A 78 -3.58 -5.07 -7.01
C GLU A 78 -2.12 -5.51 -6.87
N LEU A 79 -1.17 -4.58 -7.00
CA LEU A 79 0.27 -4.87 -6.87
C LEU A 79 0.66 -5.25 -5.44
N ARG A 80 0.10 -4.56 -4.42
CA ARG A 80 0.35 -4.92 -3.02
C ARG A 80 -0.14 -6.32 -2.70
N LYS A 81 -1.35 -6.70 -3.17
CA LYS A 81 -1.85 -8.06 -3.03
C LYS A 81 -0.98 -9.08 -3.80
N GLU A 82 -0.58 -8.75 -5.02
CA GLU A 82 0.30 -9.62 -5.81
C GLU A 82 1.58 -9.95 -5.05
N GLY A 83 2.24 -8.94 -4.48
CA GLY A 83 3.45 -9.13 -3.68
C GLY A 83 3.20 -9.93 -2.41
N PHE A 84 2.12 -9.63 -1.69
CA PHE A 84 1.72 -10.35 -0.49
C PHE A 84 1.52 -11.86 -0.76
N TYR A 85 0.75 -12.18 -1.78
CA TYR A 85 0.52 -13.58 -2.15
C TYR A 85 1.74 -14.26 -2.75
N ALA A 86 2.62 -13.53 -3.45
CA ALA A 86 3.86 -14.08 -3.97
C ALA A 86 4.77 -14.61 -2.85
N TYR A 87 4.94 -13.84 -1.76
CA TYR A 87 5.68 -14.31 -0.60
C TYR A 87 5.01 -15.53 0.06
N LEU A 88 3.70 -15.50 0.25
CA LEU A 88 2.97 -16.61 0.86
C LEU A 88 3.06 -17.89 0.02
N ASP A 89 3.06 -17.77 -1.32
CA ASP A 89 3.30 -18.91 -2.22
C ASP A 89 4.71 -19.48 -2.08
N GLU A 90 5.71 -18.60 -1.95
CA GLU A 90 7.11 -18.99 -1.78
C GLU A 90 7.32 -19.85 -0.52
N ILE A 91 6.66 -19.49 0.58
CA ILE A 91 6.77 -20.25 1.85
C ILE A 91 5.77 -21.41 1.96
N GLY A 92 4.88 -21.58 0.98
CA GLY A 92 3.86 -22.65 1.00
C GLY A 92 2.74 -22.43 2.02
N TYR A 93 2.39 -21.18 2.30
CA TYR A 93 1.35 -20.79 3.24
C TYR A 93 -0.03 -21.32 2.82
N ASP A 94 -0.78 -21.87 3.77
CA ASP A 94 -2.15 -22.34 3.51
C ASP A 94 -3.12 -21.16 3.41
N LYS A 95 -3.45 -20.77 2.19
CA LYS A 95 -4.35 -19.63 1.90
C LYS A 95 -5.78 -19.81 2.41
N SER A 96 -6.17 -21.01 2.85
CA SER A 96 -7.46 -21.20 3.53
C SER A 96 -7.53 -20.48 4.89
N ASN A 97 -6.39 -20.07 5.44
CA ASN A 97 -6.29 -19.25 6.64
C ASN A 97 -6.34 -17.75 6.36
N ILE A 98 -6.72 -17.34 5.15
CA ILE A 98 -6.86 -15.92 4.77
C ILE A 98 -8.33 -15.60 4.55
N THR A 99 -8.77 -14.48 5.12
CA THR A 99 -10.08 -13.92 4.83
C THR A 99 -9.91 -12.50 4.27
N GLU A 100 -10.44 -12.25 3.07
CA GLU A 100 -10.40 -10.92 2.45
C GLU A 100 -11.71 -10.16 2.68
N TYR A 101 -11.60 -8.88 3.00
CA TYR A 101 -12.71 -7.93 3.09
C TYR A 101 -12.43 -6.72 2.22
N GLN A 102 -13.48 -6.22 1.55
CA GLN A 102 -13.40 -5.04 0.71
C GLN A 102 -13.87 -3.81 1.48
N LEU A 103 -13.07 -2.75 1.44
CA LEU A 103 -13.38 -1.43 1.97
C LEU A 103 -13.74 -0.48 0.81
N ASN A 104 -14.47 0.58 1.13
CA ASN A 104 -14.82 1.60 0.13
C ASN A 104 -13.63 2.52 -0.20
N SER A 105 -12.80 2.81 0.79
CA SER A 105 -11.60 3.65 0.65
C SER A 105 -10.55 3.31 1.72
N PHE A 106 -9.38 3.92 1.63
CA PHE A 106 -8.34 3.83 2.67
C PHE A 106 -8.65 4.63 3.94
N ALA A 107 -9.70 5.44 3.97
CA ALA A 107 -10.02 6.29 5.11
C ALA A 107 -10.19 5.49 6.41
N ALA A 108 -9.63 6.01 7.50
CA ALA A 108 -9.74 5.38 8.81
C ALA A 108 -11.19 5.11 9.24
N ALA A 109 -12.13 5.99 8.88
CA ALA A 109 -13.54 5.83 9.18
C ALA A 109 -14.17 4.62 8.48
N ASP A 110 -13.79 4.34 7.21
CA ASP A 110 -14.27 3.17 6.48
C ASP A 110 -13.72 1.88 7.11
N ALA A 111 -12.44 1.89 7.50
CA ALA A 111 -11.85 0.77 8.22
C ALA A 111 -12.52 0.53 9.58
N GLN A 112 -12.79 1.58 10.36
CA GLN A 112 -13.50 1.45 11.64
C GLN A 112 -14.89 0.83 11.47
N SER A 113 -15.65 1.29 10.47
CA SER A 113 -16.99 0.77 10.18
C SER A 113 -16.94 -0.72 9.80
N ALA A 114 -16.00 -1.09 8.91
CA ALA A 114 -15.87 -2.48 8.46
C ALA A 114 -15.35 -3.39 9.58
N MET A 115 -14.39 -2.93 10.37
CA MET A 115 -13.77 -3.73 11.44
C MET A 115 -14.77 -4.17 12.51
N ALA A 116 -15.83 -3.41 12.77
CA ALA A 116 -16.88 -3.84 13.70
C ALA A 116 -17.49 -5.18 13.27
N ASP A 117 -17.91 -5.27 12.00
CA ASP A 117 -18.49 -6.48 11.42
C ASP A 117 -17.44 -7.61 11.27
N ILE A 118 -16.22 -7.25 10.89
CA ILE A 118 -15.10 -8.20 10.72
C ILE A 118 -14.78 -8.90 12.06
N LEU A 119 -14.74 -8.15 13.17
CA LEU A 119 -14.46 -8.69 14.49
C LEU A 119 -15.59 -9.60 15.00
N GLU A 120 -16.84 -9.30 14.65
CA GLU A 120 -17.97 -10.17 14.96
C GLU A 120 -17.91 -11.49 14.16
N ALA A 121 -17.56 -11.40 12.87
CA ALA A 121 -17.47 -12.56 11.99
C ALA A 121 -16.26 -13.46 12.27
N ASN A 122 -15.18 -12.90 12.87
CA ASN A 122 -13.92 -13.61 13.10
C ASN A 122 -13.57 -13.62 14.61
N PRO A 123 -13.93 -14.67 15.34
CA PRO A 123 -13.62 -14.78 16.78
C PRO A 123 -12.12 -14.76 17.08
N GLN A 124 -11.27 -15.16 16.13
CA GLN A 124 -9.81 -15.16 16.22
C GLN A 124 -9.23 -14.56 14.93
N ILE A 125 -8.35 -13.59 15.11
CA ILE A 125 -7.53 -12.98 14.03
C ILE A 125 -6.12 -12.86 14.59
N ASP A 126 -5.12 -13.41 13.88
CA ASP A 126 -3.74 -13.35 14.34
C ASP A 126 -3.00 -12.14 13.73
N ALA A 127 -3.35 -11.77 12.50
CA ALA A 127 -2.76 -10.61 11.82
C ALA A 127 -3.71 -9.95 10.84
N ILE A 128 -3.39 -8.68 10.50
CA ILE A 128 -4.15 -7.90 9.52
C ILE A 128 -3.19 -7.25 8.52
N PHE A 129 -3.40 -7.54 7.24
CA PHE A 129 -2.78 -6.83 6.13
C PHE A 129 -3.73 -5.73 5.67
N SER A 130 -3.50 -4.50 6.10
CA SER A 130 -4.40 -3.37 5.83
C SER A 130 -4.02 -2.56 4.60
N MET A 131 -2.84 -2.80 4.05
CA MET A 131 -2.26 -2.19 2.85
C MET A 131 -1.97 -0.69 2.94
N ASP A 132 -2.57 0.05 3.87
CA ASP A 132 -2.43 1.50 4.01
C ASP A 132 -2.42 1.92 5.48
N ASP A 133 -1.71 3.01 5.80
CA ASP A 133 -1.54 3.48 7.17
C ASP A 133 -2.83 4.08 7.77
N GLU A 134 -3.64 4.78 6.98
CA GLU A 134 -4.91 5.32 7.48
C GLU A 134 -5.90 4.19 7.78
N THR A 135 -5.94 3.16 6.93
CA THR A 135 -6.70 1.94 7.19
C THR A 135 -6.21 1.26 8.48
N SER A 136 -4.89 1.21 8.70
CA SER A 136 -4.29 0.67 9.93
C SER A 136 -4.69 1.47 11.17
N ILE A 137 -4.75 2.80 11.08
CA ILE A 137 -5.22 3.66 12.18
C ILE A 137 -6.65 3.31 12.57
N GLY A 138 -7.56 3.22 11.60
CA GLY A 138 -8.95 2.83 11.85
C GLY A 138 -9.07 1.44 12.47
N THR A 139 -8.31 0.50 11.94
CA THR A 139 -8.23 -0.88 12.43
C THR A 139 -7.76 -0.93 13.88
N LEU A 140 -6.63 -0.31 14.21
CA LEU A 140 -6.07 -0.27 15.57
C LEU A 140 -7.02 0.34 16.58
N ASN A 141 -7.66 1.46 16.23
CA ASN A 141 -8.63 2.10 17.12
C ASN A 141 -9.78 1.14 17.44
N THR A 142 -10.32 0.45 16.43
CA THR A 142 -11.41 -0.50 16.65
C THR A 142 -10.99 -1.71 17.50
N LEU A 143 -9.78 -2.22 17.30
CA LEU A 143 -9.24 -3.32 18.13
C LEU A 143 -9.12 -2.91 19.60
N VAL A 144 -8.62 -1.71 19.87
CA VAL A 144 -8.51 -1.16 21.23
C VAL A 144 -9.89 -0.96 21.85
N GLU A 145 -10.83 -0.34 21.13
CA GLU A 145 -12.21 -0.11 21.60
C GLU A 145 -12.95 -1.42 21.89
N ALA A 146 -12.74 -2.44 21.06
CA ALA A 146 -13.33 -3.77 21.24
C ALA A 146 -12.61 -4.63 22.29
N GLY A 147 -11.47 -4.19 22.82
CA GLY A 147 -10.65 -4.95 23.76
C GLY A 147 -10.07 -6.24 23.15
N ARG A 148 -9.92 -6.32 21.82
CA ARG A 148 -9.34 -7.46 21.11
C ARG A 148 -7.82 -7.47 21.30
N THR A 149 -7.28 -8.59 21.71
CA THR A 149 -5.84 -8.76 21.99
C THR A 149 -5.21 -9.93 21.28
N ASP A 150 -5.96 -10.61 20.43
CA ASP A 150 -5.53 -11.75 19.62
C ASP A 150 -4.64 -11.31 18.44
N VAL A 151 -4.90 -10.16 17.82
CA VAL A 151 -4.08 -9.63 16.72
C VAL A 151 -2.67 -9.27 17.21
N LYS A 152 -1.65 -9.76 16.53
CA LYS A 152 -0.23 -9.59 16.89
C LYS A 152 0.63 -8.94 15.80
N ALA A 153 0.09 -8.75 14.60
CA ALA A 153 0.75 -8.04 13.52
C ALA A 153 -0.28 -7.28 12.69
N ILE A 154 0.02 -6.01 12.40
CA ILE A 154 -0.76 -5.18 11.48
C ILE A 154 0.22 -4.44 10.60
N THR A 155 0.08 -4.59 9.28
CA THR A 155 0.93 -3.84 8.34
C THR A 155 0.12 -2.85 7.54
N GLY A 156 0.48 -1.59 7.64
CA GLY A 156 0.03 -0.50 6.79
C GLY A 156 1.00 -0.21 5.64
N GLY A 157 0.87 0.94 5.07
CA GLY A 157 1.74 1.44 4.03
C GLY A 157 1.51 2.91 3.70
N GLY A 158 2.54 3.58 3.18
CA GLY A 158 2.44 4.94 2.69
C GLY A 158 3.14 6.02 3.52
N GLY A 159 3.53 5.74 4.77
CA GLY A 159 4.33 6.67 5.56
C GLY A 159 3.55 7.78 6.28
N CYS A 160 2.33 7.48 6.76
CA CYS A 160 1.51 8.43 7.51
C CYS A 160 2.12 8.75 8.88
N GLN A 161 2.40 10.03 9.14
CA GLN A 161 2.98 10.46 10.43
C GLN A 161 2.11 10.11 11.64
N ALA A 162 0.79 10.09 11.49
CA ALA A 162 -0.11 9.70 12.58
C ALA A 162 0.06 8.22 12.93
N TYR A 163 0.22 7.36 11.92
CA TYR A 163 0.47 5.93 12.14
C TYR A 163 1.85 5.69 12.76
N PHE A 164 2.88 6.42 12.35
CA PHE A 164 4.21 6.32 12.98
C PHE A 164 4.20 6.68 14.47
N LYS A 165 3.35 7.62 14.89
CA LYS A 165 3.16 7.89 16.31
C LYS A 165 2.52 6.72 17.04
N MET A 166 1.59 6.00 16.40
CA MET A 166 0.98 4.81 16.98
C MET A 166 1.98 3.65 17.02
N ILE A 167 2.81 3.46 15.99
CA ILE A 167 3.90 2.46 16.00
C ILE A 167 4.87 2.70 17.17
N ALA A 168 5.16 3.95 17.46
CA ALA A 168 6.06 4.34 18.56
C ALA A 168 5.41 4.35 19.94
N ASP A 169 4.09 4.24 20.04
CA ASP A 169 3.35 4.28 21.29
C ASP A 169 3.18 2.87 21.87
N GLU A 170 3.64 2.67 23.12
CA GLU A 170 3.56 1.39 23.83
C GLU A 170 2.12 0.86 23.95
N THR A 171 1.11 1.73 23.88
CA THR A 171 -0.31 1.34 23.91
C THR A 171 -0.65 0.35 22.79
N TYR A 172 -0.02 0.52 21.62
CA TYR A 172 -0.27 -0.31 20.43
C TYR A 172 0.77 -1.42 20.23
N ALA A 173 1.84 -1.46 21.03
CA ALA A 173 2.95 -2.40 20.86
C ALA A 173 2.51 -3.88 20.81
N THR A 174 1.44 -4.24 21.54
CA THR A 174 0.92 -5.61 21.58
C THR A 174 0.29 -6.06 20.26
N TYR A 175 -0.09 -5.13 19.40
CA TYR A 175 -0.66 -5.38 18.07
C TYR A 175 0.41 -5.50 16.98
N GLY A 176 1.68 -5.23 17.30
CA GLY A 176 2.78 -5.28 16.34
C GLY A 176 2.52 -4.44 15.08
N PRO A 177 2.21 -3.15 15.21
CA PRO A 177 1.98 -2.31 14.04
C PRO A 177 3.29 -2.04 13.29
N ALA A 178 3.22 -2.05 11.95
CA ALA A 178 4.33 -1.73 11.07
C ALA A 178 3.81 -1.05 9.80
N SER A 179 4.65 -0.23 9.18
CA SER A 179 4.35 0.40 7.89
C SER A 179 5.37 -0.01 6.85
N ALA A 180 4.91 -0.60 5.74
CA ALA A 180 5.71 -0.81 4.56
C ALA A 180 5.57 0.43 3.67
N LEU A 181 6.68 1.10 3.38
CA LEU A 181 6.63 2.38 2.69
C LEU A 181 7.75 2.54 1.68
N TYR A 182 7.48 3.29 0.66
CA TYR A 182 8.46 3.97 -0.18
C TYR A 182 8.42 5.47 0.13
N SER A 183 9.51 6.17 -0.15
CA SER A 183 9.62 7.60 0.22
C SER A 183 8.50 8.42 -0.43
N PRO A 184 7.69 9.18 0.33
CA PRO A 184 6.73 10.13 -0.23
C PRO A 184 7.42 11.28 -0.98
N ASN A 185 8.73 11.45 -0.81
CA ASN A 185 9.53 12.43 -1.55
C ASN A 185 9.78 12.04 -3.00
N MET A 186 9.22 10.93 -3.49
CA MET A 186 9.32 10.53 -4.91
C MET A 186 8.89 11.63 -5.90
N VAL A 187 8.10 12.60 -5.46
CA VAL A 187 7.78 13.79 -6.25
C VAL A 187 9.04 14.60 -6.61
N GLU A 188 10.06 14.61 -5.75
CA GLU A 188 11.35 15.26 -6.03
C GLU A 188 12.05 14.53 -7.17
N ASP A 189 12.07 13.19 -7.17
CA ASP A 189 12.60 12.37 -8.25
C ASP A 189 11.85 12.59 -9.57
N ALA A 190 10.52 12.75 -9.50
CA ALA A 190 9.70 13.08 -10.67
C ALA A 190 10.03 14.47 -11.23
N ILE A 191 10.25 15.46 -10.37
CA ILE A 191 10.66 16.81 -10.78
C ILE A 191 12.08 16.79 -11.38
N GLU A 192 13.01 16.08 -10.77
CA GLU A 192 14.37 15.91 -11.32
C GLU A 192 14.34 15.22 -12.70
N THR A 193 13.55 14.18 -12.85
CA THR A 193 13.32 13.51 -14.13
C THR A 193 12.77 14.48 -15.16
N ALA A 194 11.78 15.29 -14.80
CA ALA A 194 11.20 16.30 -15.67
C ALA A 194 12.23 17.35 -16.11
N ILE A 195 13.11 17.80 -15.20
CA ILE A 195 14.19 18.75 -15.52
C ILE A 195 15.17 18.13 -16.52
N LYS A 196 15.59 16.88 -16.30
CA LYS A 196 16.49 16.17 -17.21
C LYS A 196 15.88 16.02 -18.60
N VAL A 197 14.61 15.63 -18.68
CA VAL A 197 13.86 15.54 -19.94
C VAL A 197 13.80 16.90 -20.66
N MET A 198 13.55 18.00 -19.95
CA MET A 198 13.55 19.36 -20.52
C MET A 198 14.90 19.75 -21.07
N ASN A 199 15.98 19.31 -20.45
CA ASN A 199 17.35 19.58 -20.90
C ASN A 199 17.78 18.68 -22.08
N GLY A 200 16.93 17.74 -22.52
CA GLY A 200 17.26 16.79 -23.58
C GLY A 200 18.21 15.68 -23.13
N GLU A 201 18.33 15.44 -21.84
CA GLU A 201 19.13 14.37 -21.27
C GLU A 201 18.40 13.01 -21.45
N THR A 202 19.18 11.94 -21.60
CA THR A 202 18.63 10.59 -21.61
C THR A 202 18.30 10.18 -20.17
N VAL A 203 17.05 9.79 -19.93
CA VAL A 203 16.56 9.28 -18.64
C VAL A 203 15.93 7.91 -18.84
N GLU A 204 15.88 7.13 -17.76
CA GLU A 204 15.11 5.90 -17.75
C GLU A 204 13.61 6.21 -17.82
N SER A 205 12.87 5.39 -18.55
CA SER A 205 11.42 5.57 -18.67
C SER A 205 10.66 5.20 -17.41
N VAL A 206 11.25 4.37 -16.54
CA VAL A 206 10.67 3.96 -15.26
C VAL A 206 11.74 4.01 -14.18
N VAL A 207 11.45 4.76 -13.11
CA VAL A 207 12.24 4.81 -11.88
C VAL A 207 11.38 4.18 -10.77
N VAL A 208 11.90 3.15 -10.12
CA VAL A 208 11.21 2.46 -9.01
C VAL A 208 11.88 2.86 -7.69
N ILE A 209 11.10 3.43 -6.79
CA ILE A 209 11.55 3.81 -5.44
C ILE A 209 11.42 2.58 -4.54
N PRO A 210 12.53 2.15 -3.89
CA PRO A 210 12.53 0.94 -3.08
C PRO A 210 11.66 1.08 -1.83
N THR A 211 11.13 -0.05 -1.38
CA THR A 211 10.33 -0.15 -0.17
C THR A 211 11.20 -0.43 1.06
N THR A 212 10.77 0.07 2.20
CA THR A 212 11.27 -0.30 3.53
C THR A 212 10.08 -0.61 4.44
N ILE A 213 10.31 -1.43 5.48
CA ILE A 213 9.32 -1.67 6.53
C ILE A 213 9.84 -1.14 7.87
N VAL A 214 9.01 -0.42 8.60
CA VAL A 214 9.31 0.19 9.89
C VAL A 214 8.25 -0.14 10.92
#